data_2eb28a6d1e1349ff10f2908b081fb891
#
_entry.id   2eb28a6d1e1349ff10f2908b081fb891
#
_cell.length_a   1.000
_cell.length_b   1.000
_cell.length_c   1.000
_cell.angle_alpha   90.00
_cell.angle_beta   90.00
_cell.angle_gamma   90.00
#
_symmetry.space_group_name_H-M   'P 1'
#
loop_
_entity.id
_entity.type
_entity.pdbx_description
1 polymer ?
#
loop_
_entity_poly.entity_id
_entity_poly.type
_entity_poly.pdbx_seq_one_letter_code
_entity_poly.pdbx_strand_id
1 'polypeptide(L)'
;MAISIHPTAIVSPKAELEDDVTIGPYAVVEDHTSIECGTVVHHHAFIARGAKLGQNCVIHHAAVVGNVPQDLKFEGTEETLAVVGDGTFVREFATIHRATIHHSKSPAGTHDGVQ
;
A
#
# COMPACT_ATOMS: atom_id res chain seq x y z
N MET A 1 -17.59 -3.37 -8.21
CA MET A 1 -17.94 -2.25 -8.16
C MET A 1 -17.95 -1.57 -6.91
N ALA A 2 -18.09 -2.12 -5.82
CA ALA A 2 -18.21 -1.44 -4.57
C ALA A 2 -16.91 -1.37 -3.84
N ILE A 3 -16.64 -0.24 -3.28
CA ILE A 3 -15.52 -0.08 -2.40
C ILE A 3 -16.03 -0.33 -1.00
N SER A 4 -15.35 -1.21 -0.29
CA SER A 4 -15.77 -1.60 1.04
C SER A 4 -14.78 -1.08 2.05
N ILE A 5 -15.17 -0.16 2.88
CA ILE A 5 -14.30 0.41 3.88
C ILE A 5 -14.92 0.17 5.24
N HIS A 6 -14.20 -0.55 6.09
CA HIS A 6 -14.71 -0.82 7.41
C HIS A 6 -14.85 0.51 8.16
N PRO A 7 -15.89 0.66 8.94
CA PRO A 7 -16.13 1.95 9.63
C PRO A 7 -15.02 2.38 10.54
N THR A 8 -14.19 1.47 11.03
CA THR A 8 -13.10 1.87 11.91
C THR A 8 -11.84 2.21 11.14
N ALA A 9 -11.82 2.01 9.83
CA ALA A 9 -10.63 2.35 9.06
C ALA A 9 -10.54 3.85 8.90
N ILE A 10 -9.33 4.34 8.79
CA ILE A 10 -9.10 5.76 8.58
C ILE A 10 -8.56 5.93 7.19
N VAL A 11 -9.39 6.43 6.29
CA VAL A 11 -9.00 6.59 4.91
C VAL A 11 -9.12 8.05 4.55
N SER A 12 -8.03 8.62 4.09
CA SER A 12 -8.02 10.04 3.74
C SER A 12 -8.95 10.29 2.58
N PRO A 13 -9.66 11.37 2.58
CA PRO A 13 -10.51 11.73 1.44
C PRO A 13 -9.69 11.98 0.18
N LYS A 14 -8.39 12.17 0.33
CA LYS A 14 -7.55 12.39 -0.84
C LYS A 14 -6.93 11.10 -1.35
N ALA A 15 -7.28 9.99 -0.78
CA ALA A 15 -6.83 8.71 -1.30
C ALA A 15 -7.72 8.34 -2.47
N GLU A 16 -7.14 7.70 -3.48
CA GLU A 16 -7.89 7.30 -4.64
C GLU A 16 -8.06 5.81 -4.65
N LEU A 17 -9.28 5.35 -4.49
CA LEU A 17 -9.58 3.94 -4.44
C LEU A 17 -10.42 3.56 -5.65
N GLU A 18 -10.00 2.53 -6.34
CA GLU A 18 -10.76 2.08 -7.48
C GLU A 18 -11.79 1.03 -7.07
N ASP A 19 -12.49 0.49 -8.03
CA ASP A 19 -13.57 -0.45 -7.74
C ASP A 19 -13.10 -1.68 -7.03
N ASP A 20 -13.93 -2.21 -6.21
CA ASP A 20 -13.70 -3.49 -5.52
C ASP A 20 -12.50 -3.48 -4.57
N VAL A 21 -12.10 -2.32 -4.11
CA VAL A 21 -11.06 -2.22 -3.11
C VAL A 21 -11.71 -2.46 -1.75
N THR A 22 -11.05 -3.23 -0.90
CA THR A 22 -11.54 -3.54 0.43
C THR A 22 -10.54 -3.05 1.46
N ILE A 23 -11.00 -2.26 2.41
CA ILE A 23 -10.16 -1.75 3.49
C ILE A 23 -10.69 -2.29 4.80
N GLY A 24 -9.88 -3.04 5.50
CA GLY A 24 -10.31 -3.70 6.73
C GLY A 24 -10.28 -2.79 7.95
N PRO A 25 -10.67 -3.34 9.09
CA PRO A 25 -10.80 -2.54 10.31
C PRO A 25 -9.47 -2.02 10.79
N TYR A 26 -9.48 -0.82 11.27
CA TYR A 26 -8.33 -0.17 11.83
C TYR A 26 -7.17 0.01 10.86
N ALA A 27 -7.41 -0.18 9.57
CA ALA A 27 -6.39 0.12 8.59
C ALA A 27 -6.32 1.63 8.41
N VAL A 28 -5.16 2.12 8.04
CA VAL A 28 -4.96 3.54 7.84
C VAL A 28 -4.44 3.74 6.43
N VAL A 29 -5.12 4.58 5.65
CA VAL A 29 -4.72 4.90 4.30
C VAL A 29 -4.57 6.41 4.23
N GLU A 30 -3.35 6.86 4.06
CA GLU A 30 -3.10 8.28 4.10
C GLU A 30 -3.39 8.94 2.75
N ASP A 31 -3.22 10.25 2.69
CA ASP A 31 -3.59 10.98 1.51
C ASP A 31 -2.65 10.71 0.36
N HIS A 32 -3.08 11.02 -0.82
CA HIS A 32 -2.28 10.86 -2.03
C HIS A 32 -1.86 9.42 -2.29
N THR A 33 -2.62 8.47 -1.80
CA THR A 33 -2.39 7.07 -2.12
C THR A 33 -3.28 6.69 -3.29
N SER A 34 -2.88 5.65 -3.98
CA SER A 34 -3.65 5.17 -5.10
C SER A 34 -3.75 3.67 -4.97
N ILE A 35 -4.95 3.13 -4.90
CA ILE A 35 -5.15 1.70 -4.75
C ILE A 35 -6.04 1.24 -5.88
N GLU A 36 -5.48 0.38 -6.73
CA GLU A 36 -6.21 -0.03 -7.91
C GLU A 36 -7.16 -1.18 -7.63
N CYS A 37 -7.95 -1.52 -8.61
CA CYS A 37 -9.11 -2.34 -8.36
C CYS A 37 -8.77 -3.71 -7.82
N GLY A 38 -9.64 -4.21 -7.00
CA GLY A 38 -9.53 -5.56 -6.45
C GLY A 38 -8.53 -5.73 -5.34
N THR A 39 -7.87 -4.69 -4.91
CA THR A 39 -6.87 -4.81 -3.86
C THR A 39 -7.53 -4.88 -2.50
N VAL A 40 -7.00 -5.73 -1.65
CA VAL A 40 -7.52 -5.92 -0.30
C VAL A 40 -6.49 -5.48 0.71
N VAL A 41 -6.88 -4.57 1.59
CA VAL A 41 -6.01 -4.11 2.66
C VAL A 41 -6.61 -4.66 3.95
N HIS A 42 -5.89 -5.52 4.62
CA HIS A 42 -6.40 -6.16 5.82
C HIS A 42 -6.28 -5.25 7.04
N HIS A 43 -6.75 -5.73 8.17
CA HIS A 43 -6.85 -4.89 9.35
C HIS A 43 -5.48 -4.43 9.83
N HIS A 44 -5.45 -3.27 10.40
CA HIS A 44 -4.24 -2.70 10.99
C HIS A 44 -3.09 -2.47 10.02
N ALA A 45 -3.33 -2.55 8.72
CA ALA A 45 -2.28 -2.22 7.77
C ALA A 45 -2.16 -0.71 7.65
N PHE A 46 -1.00 -0.24 7.31
CA PHE A 46 -0.76 1.18 7.20
C PHE A 46 -0.25 1.49 5.80
N ILE A 47 -0.99 2.27 5.05
CA ILE A 47 -0.61 2.66 3.71
C ILE A 47 -0.24 4.13 3.77
N ALA A 48 1.03 4.41 3.67
CA ALA A 48 1.51 5.76 3.88
C ALA A 48 1.27 6.65 2.69
N ARG A 49 1.34 7.92 2.94
CA ARG A 49 1.11 8.92 1.93
C ARG A 49 1.92 8.63 0.69
N GLY A 50 1.31 8.76 -0.44
CA GLY A 50 1.99 8.61 -1.71
C GLY A 50 2.18 7.19 -2.20
N ALA A 51 1.77 6.21 -1.44
CA ALA A 51 1.94 4.83 -1.88
C ALA A 51 1.01 4.51 -3.03
N LYS A 52 1.44 3.62 -3.90
CA LYS A 52 0.62 3.20 -5.02
C LYS A 52 0.54 1.70 -5.04
N LEU A 53 -0.66 1.18 -4.93
CA LEU A 53 -0.88 -0.26 -4.95
C LEU A 53 -1.55 -0.63 -6.25
N GLY A 54 -1.03 -1.63 -6.91
CA GLY A 54 -1.59 -2.08 -8.16
C GLY A 54 -2.88 -2.85 -8.00
N GLN A 55 -3.26 -3.57 -9.00
CA GLN A 55 -4.51 -4.31 -8.99
C GLN A 55 -4.35 -5.63 -8.27
N ASN A 56 -5.38 -6.05 -7.62
CA ASN A 56 -5.44 -7.37 -7.00
C ASN A 56 -4.28 -7.67 -6.05
N CYS A 57 -3.82 -6.67 -5.35
CA CYS A 57 -2.81 -6.86 -4.34
C CYS A 57 -3.47 -7.28 -3.03
N VAL A 58 -2.73 -7.93 -2.18
CA VAL A 58 -3.23 -8.27 -0.85
C VAL A 58 -2.22 -7.74 0.15
N ILE A 59 -2.64 -6.79 0.96
CA ILE A 59 -1.79 -6.23 2.00
C ILE A 59 -2.26 -6.85 3.29
N HIS A 60 -1.46 -7.72 3.85
CA HIS A 60 -1.86 -8.46 5.03
C HIS A 60 -1.84 -7.57 6.28
N HIS A 61 -2.38 -8.10 7.35
CA HIS A 61 -2.56 -7.28 8.54
C HIS A 61 -1.23 -6.79 9.08
N ALA A 62 -1.24 -5.61 9.60
CA ALA A 62 -0.08 -4.99 10.23
C ALA A 62 1.11 -4.77 9.29
N ALA A 63 0.90 -4.83 8.00
CA ALA A 63 1.97 -4.50 7.07
C ALA A 63 2.02 -2.99 6.87
N VAL A 64 3.17 -2.48 6.52
CA VAL A 64 3.36 -1.05 6.33
C VAL A 64 3.90 -0.83 4.92
N VAL A 65 3.20 -0.01 4.15
CA VAL A 65 3.63 0.28 2.80
C VAL A 65 3.92 1.77 2.70
N GLY A 66 5.12 2.11 2.29
CA GLY A 66 5.43 3.50 2.07
C GLY A 66 5.82 4.26 3.31
N ASN A 67 6.34 3.56 4.28
CA ASN A 67 6.71 4.19 5.52
C ASN A 67 7.58 5.40 5.27
N VAL A 68 7.39 6.43 6.04
CA VAL A 68 8.12 7.66 5.89
C VAL A 68 9.54 7.48 6.37
N PRO A 69 10.53 7.84 5.61
CA PRO A 69 11.90 7.67 6.03
C PRO A 69 12.22 8.51 7.24
N GLN A 70 13.12 8.01 8.01
CA GLN A 70 13.53 8.75 9.17
C GLN A 70 14.44 9.87 8.76
N ASP A 71 15.00 9.81 7.60
CA ASP A 71 15.96 10.79 7.20
C ASP A 71 15.30 12.11 6.92
N LEU A 72 15.53 13.05 7.70
CA LEU A 72 14.90 14.31 7.56
C LEU A 72 15.40 15.10 6.38
N LYS A 73 16.45 14.64 5.78
CA LYS A 73 16.95 15.36 4.67
C LYS A 73 16.13 15.11 3.46
N PHE A 74 15.24 14.19 3.52
CA PHE A 74 14.43 13.89 2.40
C PHE A 74 13.64 15.12 2.10
N GLU A 75 13.76 15.63 0.93
CA GLU A 75 13.14 16.85 0.62
C GLU A 75 11.70 16.80 0.40
N GLY A 76 11.19 15.77 0.21
CA GLY A 76 9.79 15.72 0.06
C GLY A 76 9.32 16.15 -1.29
N THR A 77 10.15 16.66 -2.06
CA THR A 77 9.73 17.00 -3.35
C THR A 77 9.86 15.84 -4.22
N GLU A 78 10.49 14.83 -3.71
CA GLU A 78 10.66 13.74 -4.45
C GLU A 78 9.44 13.03 -4.62
N GLU A 79 9.24 12.43 -5.67
CA GLU A 79 8.13 11.62 -5.90
C GLU A 79 8.44 10.22 -5.56
N THR A 80 9.37 10.01 -4.72
CA THR A 80 9.73 8.67 -4.32
C THR A 80 8.61 8.06 -3.58
N LEU A 81 8.00 7.08 -4.11
CA LEU A 81 6.84 6.47 -3.52
C LEU A 81 7.05 4.99 -3.41
N ALA A 82 6.29 4.37 -2.58
CA ALA A 82 6.30 2.92 -2.54
C ALA A 82 5.31 2.47 -3.60
N VAL A 83 5.77 1.68 -4.52
CA VAL A 83 4.93 1.20 -5.60
C VAL A 83 4.88 -0.31 -5.54
N VAL A 84 3.70 -0.84 -5.37
CA VAL A 84 3.52 -2.28 -5.27
C VAL A 84 2.84 -2.74 -6.53
N GLY A 85 3.48 -3.61 -7.25
CA GLY A 85 2.97 -4.04 -8.55
C GLY A 85 1.74 -4.94 -8.42
N ASP A 86 1.08 -5.17 -9.54
CA ASP A 86 -0.16 -5.92 -9.55
C ASP A 86 0.04 -7.32 -8.99
N GLY A 87 -0.92 -7.78 -8.26
CA GLY A 87 -0.91 -9.14 -7.76
C GLY A 87 0.08 -9.44 -6.65
N THR A 88 0.65 -8.44 -6.05
CA THR A 88 1.65 -8.64 -5.03
C THR A 88 0.99 -8.88 -3.67
N PHE A 89 1.56 -9.79 -2.92
CA PHE A 89 1.08 -10.04 -1.57
C PHE A 89 2.12 -9.48 -0.62
N VAL A 90 1.74 -8.52 0.19
CA VAL A 90 2.62 -7.98 1.20
C VAL A 90 2.22 -8.64 2.50
N ARG A 91 3.12 -9.45 3.04
CA ARG A 91 2.77 -10.27 4.18
C ARG A 91 2.68 -9.46 5.45
N GLU A 92 2.11 -10.07 6.46
CA GLU A 92 1.90 -9.42 7.73
C GLU A 92 3.24 -9.00 8.31
N PHE A 93 3.24 -7.85 8.93
CA PHE A 93 4.40 -7.26 9.57
C PHE A 93 5.53 -6.92 8.60
N ALA A 94 5.30 -7.03 7.30
CA ALA A 94 6.32 -6.62 6.36
C ALA A 94 6.29 -5.11 6.21
N THR A 95 7.39 -4.55 5.80
CA THR A 95 7.49 -3.12 5.57
C THR A 95 8.05 -2.88 4.19
N ILE A 96 7.31 -2.14 3.38
CA ILE A 96 7.78 -1.77 2.07
C ILE A 96 8.11 -0.29 2.15
N HIS A 97 9.36 0.02 2.02
CA HIS A 97 9.77 1.40 2.13
C HIS A 97 9.54 2.15 0.82
N ARG A 98 9.89 3.38 0.79
CA ARG A 98 9.67 4.22 -0.37
C ARG A 98 10.58 3.76 -1.47
N ALA A 99 10.12 2.87 -2.25
CA ALA A 99 10.89 2.34 -3.34
C ALA A 99 9.94 1.69 -4.29
N THR A 100 10.37 1.48 -5.51
CA THR A 100 9.53 0.86 -6.50
C THR A 100 9.72 -0.63 -6.47
N ILE A 101 8.63 -1.35 -6.34
CA ILE A 101 8.66 -2.79 -6.32
C ILE A 101 8.02 -3.27 -7.59
N HIS A 102 8.77 -3.92 -8.43
CA HIS A 102 8.24 -4.40 -9.68
C HIS A 102 8.07 -5.88 -9.61
N HIS A 103 7.00 -6.30 -9.02
CA HIS A 103 6.78 -7.70 -8.79
C HIS A 103 6.90 -8.51 -10.03
N SER A 104 6.36 -8.06 -11.08
CA SER A 104 6.37 -8.87 -12.24
C SER A 104 7.74 -9.07 -12.80
N LYS A 105 8.67 -8.31 -12.40
CA LYS A 105 9.95 -8.51 -12.86
C LYS A 105 10.78 -9.32 -12.04
N SER A 106 10.36 -9.78 -11.01
CA SER A 106 11.17 -10.46 -10.09
C SER A 106 10.79 -11.78 -9.93
N PRO A 107 11.03 -12.50 -10.80
CA PRO A 107 10.66 -13.80 -10.71
C PRO A 107 10.98 -14.30 -9.48
N ALA A 108 11.93 -14.26 -9.24
CA ALA A 108 12.22 -14.90 -8.17
C ALA A 108 12.10 -14.08 -7.19
N GLY A 109 12.22 -13.26 -7.39
CA GLY A 109 12.28 -12.56 -6.49
C GLY A 109 11.49 -12.46 -5.76
N THR A 110 11.13 -12.67 -5.93
CA THR A 110 10.30 -12.68 -5.39
C THR A 110 10.37 -12.25 -4.25
N HIS A 111 10.69 -12.27 -3.67
CA HIS A 111 10.60 -11.88 -2.57
C HIS A 111 10.93 -10.69 -2.59
N ASP A 112 11.07 -10.31 -3.44
CA ASP A 112 11.47 -9.29 -3.57
C ASP A 112 10.91 -8.28 -2.89
N GLY A 113 11.30 -7.67 -2.15
CA GLY A 113 10.83 -6.66 -1.50
C GLY A 113 9.82 -6.88 -0.52
N VAL A 114 9.40 -7.94 -0.46
CA VAL A 114 8.43 -8.22 0.42
C VAL A 114 9.03 -8.74 1.56
N GLN A 115 9.28 -8.11 2.46
CA GLN A 115 9.89 -8.65 3.53
C GLN A 115 9.49 -8.18 4.59
#